data_8d82ab16ce17edd5ea0194d5316e24c5
#
_entry.id   8d82ab16ce17edd5ea0194d5316e24c5
#
_cell.length_a   1.000
_cell.length_b   1.000
_cell.length_c   1.000
_cell.angle_alpha   90.00
_cell.angle_beta   90.00
_cell.angle_gamma   90.00
#
_symmetry.space_group_name_H-M   'P 1'
#
loop_
_entity.id
_entity.type
_entity.pdbx_description
1 polymer ?
#
loop_
_entity_poly.entity_id
_entity_poly.type
_entity_poly.pdbx_seq_one_letter_code
_entity_poly.pdbx_strand_id
1 'polypeptide(L)'
;MMPAREGYVLSVVVGTLNRRDRLRECVESIVRDASIPIKIYVTDAGSTDGTIEYLRGIESETISVTLHQKKLGQAKAYNEIFARIRTPYVCWLSDDNVVVDHGLERAVRILDTNPLIGMVGLKVKDMQGPFSGEPYIGGISEVGILNVNQGVLRTEILQRLGGFSEEFMDYGIDPDLTARVLYSGHDIVYTKDVAILHWRDWGEAEVLRAQMAKQERYKALYREKYLRDEAQRYGSWVLFRFVGGTKRVLIRFSWLLGGSRIERWARDWYNIILGRYISPLDSLRSVDKEYHLLQRCDRETVEYYASRLHRKD
;
A
#
# COMPACT_ATOMS: atom_id res chain seq x y z
N MET A 1 7.42 2.06 33.28
CA MET A 1 6.46 0.94 33.39
C MET A 1 5.72 0.90 32.07
N MET A 2 6.04 -0.03 31.17
CA MET A 2 5.29 -0.20 29.93
C MET A 2 3.90 -0.73 30.29
N PRO A 3 2.80 -0.15 29.74
CA PRO A 3 1.47 -0.71 29.94
C PRO A 3 1.43 -2.13 29.43
N ALA A 4 0.70 -3.00 30.14
CA ALA A 4 0.51 -4.40 29.77
C ALA A 4 0.15 -4.50 28.28
N ARG A 5 0.86 -5.31 27.52
CA ARG A 5 0.51 -5.69 26.15
C ARG A 5 -0.89 -6.31 26.24
N GLU A 6 -1.91 -5.57 25.79
CA GLU A 6 -3.16 -6.22 25.39
C GLU A 6 -2.75 -7.37 24.50
N GLY A 7 -3.21 -8.59 24.74
CA GLY A 7 -2.72 -9.81 24.07
C GLY A 7 -2.86 -9.88 22.55
N TYR A 8 -3.11 -8.71 21.89
CA TYR A 8 -3.18 -8.57 20.43
C TYR A 8 -1.80 -8.54 19.77
N VAL A 9 -1.68 -9.21 18.63
CA VAL A 9 -0.46 -9.31 17.82
C VAL A 9 -0.45 -8.28 16.69
N LEU A 10 -1.62 -8.05 16.08
CA LEU A 10 -1.78 -7.19 14.91
C LEU A 10 -2.90 -6.17 15.15
N SER A 11 -2.66 -4.92 14.80
CA SER A 11 -3.71 -3.92 14.63
C SER A 11 -4.04 -3.74 13.16
N VAL A 12 -5.33 -3.80 12.82
CA VAL A 12 -5.81 -3.51 11.47
C VAL A 12 -6.58 -2.20 11.50
N VAL A 13 -6.17 -1.24 10.67
CA VAL A 13 -6.79 0.07 10.54
C VAL A 13 -7.56 0.15 9.24
N VAL A 14 -8.85 0.49 9.31
CA VAL A 14 -9.76 0.61 8.17
C VAL A 14 -10.37 2.01 8.15
N GLY A 15 -10.25 2.69 7.02
CA GLY A 15 -10.92 3.99 6.79
C GLY A 15 -12.15 3.82 5.93
N THR A 16 -13.22 4.58 6.23
CA THR A 16 -14.48 4.52 5.49
C THR A 16 -15.15 5.88 5.31
N LEU A 17 -15.95 5.99 4.25
CA LEU A 17 -16.87 7.11 4.01
C LEU A 17 -18.01 6.67 3.11
N ASN A 18 -19.25 6.64 3.64
CA ASN A 18 -20.47 6.30 2.88
C ASN A 18 -20.39 4.95 2.13
N ARG A 19 -19.95 3.91 2.83
CA ARG A 19 -19.78 2.56 2.26
C ARG A 19 -20.13 1.46 3.27
N ARG A 20 -21.28 1.62 3.96
CA ARG A 20 -21.71 0.71 5.05
C ARG A 20 -21.55 -0.77 4.70
N ASP A 21 -22.08 -1.20 3.55
CA ASP A 21 -22.13 -2.63 3.23
C ASP A 21 -20.75 -3.18 2.85
N ARG A 22 -19.90 -2.39 2.20
CA ARG A 22 -18.50 -2.76 1.93
C ARG A 22 -17.68 -2.82 3.21
N LEU A 23 -17.83 -1.82 4.07
CA LEU A 23 -17.18 -1.82 5.37
C LEU A 23 -17.56 -3.04 6.21
N ARG A 24 -18.87 -3.41 6.21
CA ARG A 24 -19.34 -4.61 6.91
C ARG A 24 -18.62 -5.86 6.38
N GLU A 25 -18.59 -6.07 5.07
CA GLU A 25 -17.92 -7.20 4.44
C GLU A 25 -16.41 -7.22 4.79
N CYS A 26 -15.75 -6.06 4.77
CA CYS A 26 -14.36 -5.91 5.17
C CYS A 26 -14.13 -6.34 6.62
N VAL A 27 -14.85 -5.76 7.58
CA VAL A 27 -14.69 -6.05 9.01
C VAL A 27 -15.00 -7.52 9.31
N GLU A 28 -16.10 -8.05 8.77
CA GLU A 28 -16.48 -9.46 8.93
C GLU A 28 -15.42 -10.40 8.33
N SER A 29 -14.79 -10.04 7.22
CA SER A 29 -13.72 -10.84 6.63
C SER A 29 -12.47 -10.89 7.51
N ILE A 30 -12.09 -9.77 8.12
CA ILE A 30 -10.96 -9.71 9.06
C ILE A 30 -11.23 -10.63 10.25
N VAL A 31 -12.42 -10.55 10.84
CA VAL A 31 -12.79 -11.38 12.00
C VAL A 31 -12.86 -12.87 11.63
N ARG A 32 -13.43 -13.20 10.48
CA ARG A 32 -13.58 -14.58 10.01
C ARG A 32 -12.26 -15.25 9.66
N ASP A 33 -11.34 -14.48 9.02
CA ASP A 33 -10.05 -14.98 8.52
C ASP A 33 -8.96 -15.00 9.62
N ALA A 34 -9.20 -14.31 10.75
CA ALA A 34 -8.22 -14.18 11.82
C ALA A 34 -8.01 -15.49 12.58
N SER A 35 -6.77 -15.98 12.58
CA SER A 35 -6.29 -17.08 13.44
C SER A 35 -5.29 -16.61 14.51
N ILE A 36 -4.95 -15.32 14.49
CA ILE A 36 -4.12 -14.62 15.49
C ILE A 36 -4.94 -13.53 16.18
N PRO A 37 -4.59 -13.11 17.41
CA PRO A 37 -5.25 -12.01 18.09
C PRO A 37 -5.11 -10.68 17.34
N ILE A 38 -6.21 -10.16 16.81
CA ILE A 38 -6.27 -8.91 16.02
C ILE A 38 -7.10 -7.85 16.74
N LYS A 39 -6.61 -6.63 16.82
CA LYS A 39 -7.37 -5.42 17.20
C LYS A 39 -7.73 -4.66 15.93
N ILE A 40 -9.01 -4.33 15.76
CA ILE A 40 -9.51 -3.59 14.59
C ILE A 40 -9.78 -2.14 15.01
N TYR A 41 -9.32 -1.20 14.22
CA TYR A 41 -9.61 0.22 14.35
C TYR A 41 -10.32 0.70 13.09
N VAL A 42 -11.51 1.26 13.23
CA VAL A 42 -12.25 1.84 12.11
C VAL A 42 -12.32 3.35 12.29
N THR A 43 -11.95 4.09 11.24
CA THR A 43 -12.08 5.55 11.20
C THR A 43 -13.10 5.94 10.13
N ASP A 44 -14.16 6.65 10.55
CA ASP A 44 -15.21 7.15 9.67
C ASP A 44 -15.02 8.64 9.39
N ALA A 45 -15.15 9.03 8.13
CA ALA A 45 -14.90 10.41 7.67
C ALA A 45 -16.16 11.29 7.61
N GLY A 46 -17.19 10.97 8.39
CA GLY A 46 -18.47 11.69 8.46
C GLY A 46 -19.52 11.12 7.53
N SER A 47 -19.73 9.81 7.57
CA SER A 47 -20.73 9.11 6.77
C SER A 47 -22.17 9.47 7.12
N THR A 48 -23.06 9.35 6.13
CA THR A 48 -24.50 9.67 6.24
C THR A 48 -25.43 8.58 5.69
N ASP A 49 -24.86 7.41 5.36
CA ASP A 49 -25.57 6.29 4.70
C ASP A 49 -25.94 5.13 5.65
N GLY A 50 -25.90 5.37 6.98
CA GLY A 50 -26.09 4.33 7.99
C GLY A 50 -24.78 3.63 8.43
N THR A 51 -23.63 4.07 7.93
CA THR A 51 -22.32 3.56 8.36
C THR A 51 -22.06 3.81 9.85
N ILE A 52 -22.42 5.01 10.35
CA ILE A 52 -22.21 5.39 11.76
C ILE A 52 -23.03 4.50 12.70
N GLU A 53 -24.29 4.22 12.36
CA GLU A 53 -25.17 3.34 13.13
C GLU A 53 -24.60 1.91 13.18
N TYR A 54 -24.14 1.41 12.03
CA TYR A 54 -23.46 0.13 11.97
C TYR A 54 -22.21 0.10 12.85
N LEU A 55 -21.36 1.10 12.78
CA LEU A 55 -20.12 1.19 13.57
C LEU A 55 -20.39 1.20 15.08
N ARG A 56 -21.39 1.95 15.52
CA ARG A 56 -21.80 1.95 16.93
C ARG A 56 -22.30 0.58 17.42
N GLY A 57 -22.90 -0.19 16.50
CA GLY A 57 -23.40 -1.54 16.80
C GLY A 57 -22.31 -2.61 16.91
N ILE A 58 -21.14 -2.40 16.33
CA ILE A 58 -20.04 -3.39 16.34
C ILE A 58 -18.89 -2.99 17.28
N GLU A 59 -18.92 -1.80 17.85
CA GLU A 59 -17.87 -1.34 18.79
C GLU A 59 -17.79 -2.29 19.99
N SER A 60 -16.56 -2.73 20.31
CA SER A 60 -16.31 -3.76 21.31
C SER A 60 -14.86 -3.66 21.80
N GLU A 61 -14.47 -4.56 22.69
CA GLU A 61 -13.08 -4.67 23.12
C GLU A 61 -12.13 -4.93 21.93
N THR A 62 -12.56 -5.71 20.93
CA THR A 62 -11.77 -6.03 19.73
C THR A 62 -11.85 -4.96 18.65
N ILE A 63 -12.93 -4.20 18.57
CA ILE A 63 -13.20 -3.21 17.53
C ILE A 63 -13.34 -1.83 18.15
N SER A 64 -12.43 -0.93 17.83
CA SER A 64 -12.47 0.48 18.26
C SER A 64 -12.87 1.39 17.10
N VAL A 65 -13.80 2.30 17.35
CA VAL A 65 -14.35 3.22 16.35
C VAL A 65 -13.92 4.65 16.64
N THR A 66 -13.55 5.38 15.57
CA THR A 66 -13.28 6.81 15.61
C THR A 66 -14.17 7.50 14.59
N LEU A 67 -15.08 8.37 15.05
CA LEU A 67 -16.00 9.11 14.20
C LEU A 67 -15.53 10.54 14.02
N HIS A 68 -15.33 10.97 12.78
CA HIS A 68 -15.03 12.35 12.44
C HIS A 68 -16.29 13.06 11.92
N GLN A 69 -16.44 14.34 12.22
CA GLN A 69 -17.55 15.15 11.72
C GLN A 69 -17.37 15.55 10.24
N LYS A 70 -16.14 15.48 9.75
CA LYS A 70 -15.75 15.85 8.39
C LYS A 70 -14.55 15.05 7.91
N LYS A 71 -14.39 14.98 6.59
CA LYS A 71 -13.24 14.36 5.96
C LYS A 71 -11.94 15.10 6.31
N LEU A 72 -11.01 14.42 6.99
CA LEU A 72 -9.69 14.93 7.35
C LEU A 72 -8.62 14.69 6.29
N GLY A 73 -8.90 13.78 5.34
CA GLY A 73 -7.92 13.12 4.48
C GLY A 73 -7.42 11.80 5.09
N GLN A 74 -7.17 10.84 4.23
CA GLN A 74 -6.84 9.47 4.64
C GLN A 74 -5.57 9.44 5.50
N ALA A 75 -4.50 10.14 5.08
CA ALA A 75 -3.25 10.17 5.82
C ALA A 75 -3.44 10.58 7.27
N LYS A 76 -4.12 11.71 7.50
CA LYS A 76 -4.33 12.23 8.86
C LYS A 76 -5.21 11.33 9.71
N ALA A 77 -6.33 10.84 9.16
CA ALA A 77 -7.23 9.95 9.88
C ALA A 77 -6.55 8.65 10.34
N TYR A 78 -5.70 8.08 9.50
CA TYR A 78 -4.93 6.88 9.86
C TYR A 78 -3.82 7.19 10.86
N ASN A 79 -3.12 8.33 10.71
CA ASN A 79 -2.04 8.71 11.62
C ASN A 79 -2.52 8.92 13.07
N GLU A 80 -3.73 9.46 13.27
CA GLU A 80 -4.33 9.58 14.58
C GLU A 80 -4.51 8.23 15.28
N ILE A 81 -4.73 7.16 14.52
CA ILE A 81 -4.81 5.80 15.03
C ILE A 81 -3.40 5.21 15.19
N PHE A 82 -2.54 5.34 14.19
CA PHE A 82 -1.17 4.80 14.22
C PHE A 82 -0.36 5.26 15.43
N ALA A 83 -0.56 6.50 15.87
CA ALA A 83 0.08 7.05 17.08
C ALA A 83 -0.32 6.30 18.36
N ARG A 84 -1.50 5.68 18.38
CA ARG A 84 -2.05 4.98 19.56
C ARG A 84 -1.80 3.48 19.57
N ILE A 85 -1.42 2.87 18.43
CA ILE A 85 -1.19 1.43 18.30
C ILE A 85 -0.05 0.99 19.21
N ARG A 86 -0.25 -0.17 19.87
CA ARG A 86 0.74 -0.81 20.75
C ARG A 86 1.06 -2.25 20.39
N THR A 87 0.36 -2.81 19.40
CA THR A 87 0.64 -4.16 18.87
C THR A 87 1.98 -4.18 18.14
N PRO A 88 2.69 -5.32 18.07
CA PRO A 88 3.95 -5.46 17.32
C PRO A 88 3.82 -5.10 15.84
N TYR A 89 2.66 -5.41 15.25
CA TYR A 89 2.40 -5.23 13.82
C TYR A 89 1.16 -4.40 13.58
N VAL A 90 1.16 -3.72 12.44
CA VAL A 90 0.04 -2.91 11.96
C VAL A 90 -0.21 -3.16 10.48
N CYS A 91 -1.48 -3.23 10.13
CA CYS A 91 -1.99 -3.31 8.76
C CYS A 91 -2.89 -2.12 8.49
N TRP A 92 -2.90 -1.64 7.24
CA TRP A 92 -3.92 -0.70 6.77
C TRP A 92 -4.70 -1.32 5.61
N LEU A 93 -6.00 -1.13 5.62
CA LEU A 93 -6.93 -1.61 4.59
C LEU A 93 -7.89 -0.50 4.18
N SER A 94 -8.44 -0.59 2.97
CA SER A 94 -9.62 0.14 2.56
C SER A 94 -10.89 -0.64 2.89
N ASP A 95 -12.00 0.06 3.03
CA ASP A 95 -13.32 -0.53 3.35
C ASP A 95 -13.89 -1.45 2.26
N ASP A 96 -13.29 -1.45 1.06
CA ASP A 96 -13.62 -2.31 -0.07
C ASP A 96 -12.68 -3.52 -0.24
N ASN A 97 -11.90 -3.83 0.80
CA ASN A 97 -11.02 -4.98 0.86
C ASN A 97 -11.68 -6.13 1.63
N VAL A 98 -11.54 -7.34 1.13
CA VAL A 98 -11.94 -8.58 1.80
C VAL A 98 -10.68 -9.42 2.03
N VAL A 99 -10.38 -9.71 3.28
CA VAL A 99 -9.24 -10.55 3.67
C VAL A 99 -9.57 -12.01 3.40
N VAL A 100 -8.63 -12.74 2.82
CA VAL A 100 -8.80 -14.16 2.47
C VAL A 100 -7.54 -14.97 2.75
N ASP A 101 -7.73 -16.25 2.93
CA ASP A 101 -6.69 -17.28 2.95
C ASP A 101 -5.59 -17.00 3.99
N HIS A 102 -5.99 -16.55 5.18
CA HIS A 102 -5.11 -16.20 6.31
C HIS A 102 -4.00 -15.21 5.92
N GLY A 103 -4.33 -14.27 5.01
CA GLY A 103 -3.36 -13.34 4.42
C GLY A 103 -2.66 -12.46 5.45
N LEU A 104 -3.37 -12.01 6.48
CA LEU A 104 -2.81 -11.18 7.55
C LEU A 104 -1.85 -11.98 8.44
N GLU A 105 -2.23 -13.20 8.81
CA GLU A 105 -1.37 -14.09 9.59
C GLU A 105 -0.10 -14.45 8.83
N ARG A 106 -0.22 -14.79 7.53
CA ARG A 106 0.95 -15.06 6.69
C ARG A 106 1.92 -13.88 6.67
N ALA A 107 1.40 -12.67 6.55
CA ALA A 107 2.24 -11.48 6.56
C ALA A 107 2.95 -11.27 7.91
N VAL A 108 2.27 -11.50 9.02
CA VAL A 108 2.89 -11.47 10.36
C VAL A 108 3.98 -12.52 10.48
N ARG A 109 3.70 -13.75 10.08
CA ARG A 109 4.67 -14.87 10.10
C ARG A 109 5.92 -14.55 9.28
N ILE A 110 5.76 -13.95 8.10
CA ILE A 110 6.89 -13.50 7.25
C ILE A 110 7.73 -12.45 7.98
N LEU A 111 7.11 -11.48 8.64
CA LEU A 111 7.82 -10.48 9.44
C LEU A 111 8.60 -11.13 10.59
N ASP A 112 8.04 -12.15 11.24
CA ASP A 112 8.69 -12.85 12.35
C ASP A 112 9.95 -13.63 11.91
N THR A 113 10.01 -14.09 10.66
CA THR A 113 11.15 -14.89 10.15
C THR A 113 12.41 -14.08 9.92
N ASN A 114 12.29 -12.77 9.61
CA ASN A 114 13.46 -11.97 9.23
C ASN A 114 13.33 -10.50 9.69
N PRO A 115 14.18 -10.04 10.62
CA PRO A 115 14.14 -8.67 11.12
C PRO A 115 14.51 -7.62 10.07
N LEU A 116 15.16 -7.99 8.96
CA LEU A 116 15.44 -7.08 7.86
C LEU A 116 14.18 -6.74 7.03
N ILE A 117 13.15 -7.58 7.10
CA ILE A 117 11.87 -7.28 6.45
C ILE A 117 11.12 -6.24 7.28
N GLY A 118 10.91 -5.07 6.70
CA GLY A 118 10.17 -3.98 7.34
C GLY A 118 8.68 -4.00 7.00
N MET A 119 8.34 -4.44 5.78
CA MET A 119 6.99 -4.41 5.25
C MET A 119 6.71 -5.63 4.38
N VAL A 120 5.53 -6.21 4.57
CA VAL A 120 4.97 -7.26 3.72
C VAL A 120 3.76 -6.72 2.99
N GLY A 121 3.85 -6.58 1.67
CA GLY A 121 2.71 -6.27 0.83
C GLY A 121 1.78 -7.48 0.70
N LEU A 122 0.49 -7.23 0.75
CA LEU A 122 -0.56 -8.22 0.54
C LEU A 122 -0.90 -8.30 -0.94
N LYS A 123 -0.83 -9.49 -1.53
CA LYS A 123 -1.20 -9.71 -2.93
C LYS A 123 -2.70 -9.50 -3.10
N VAL A 124 -3.05 -8.65 -4.06
CA VAL A 124 -4.44 -8.20 -4.28
C VAL A 124 -5.01 -8.82 -5.55
N LYS A 125 -6.29 -9.15 -5.54
CA LYS A 125 -7.07 -9.49 -6.73
C LYS A 125 -8.28 -8.56 -6.82
N ASP A 126 -8.34 -7.74 -7.88
CA ASP A 126 -9.54 -6.96 -8.17
C ASP A 126 -10.68 -7.89 -8.58
N MET A 127 -11.85 -7.71 -7.98
CA MET A 127 -13.03 -8.54 -8.22
C MET A 127 -13.94 -8.01 -9.30
N GLN A 128 -13.77 -6.73 -9.67
CA GLN A 128 -14.55 -6.07 -10.71
C GLN A 128 -13.69 -5.08 -11.51
N GLY A 129 -14.20 -4.68 -12.67
CA GLY A 129 -13.53 -3.71 -13.55
C GLY A 129 -12.51 -4.33 -14.50
N PRO A 130 -11.77 -3.49 -15.24
CA PRO A 130 -10.94 -3.94 -16.37
C PRO A 130 -9.72 -4.75 -15.95
N PHE A 131 -9.34 -4.77 -14.65
CA PHE A 131 -8.15 -5.47 -14.14
C PHE A 131 -8.49 -6.70 -13.28
N SER A 132 -9.76 -7.13 -13.29
CA SER A 132 -10.25 -8.26 -12.47
C SER A 132 -9.69 -9.63 -12.87
N GLY A 133 -9.01 -9.73 -14.01
CA GLY A 133 -8.57 -11.04 -14.56
C GLY A 133 -7.42 -11.68 -13.81
N GLU A 134 -6.52 -10.91 -13.23
CA GLU A 134 -5.27 -11.44 -12.66
C GLU A 134 -4.92 -10.76 -11.32
N PRO A 135 -4.41 -11.54 -10.35
CA PRO A 135 -3.87 -10.97 -9.11
C PRO A 135 -2.66 -10.07 -9.39
N TYR A 136 -2.50 -9.03 -8.60
CA TYR A 136 -1.38 -8.11 -8.70
C TYR A 136 -0.82 -7.76 -7.32
N ILE A 137 0.39 -7.29 -7.32
CA ILE A 137 1.00 -6.58 -6.21
C ILE A 137 1.07 -5.13 -6.60
N GLY A 138 0.72 -4.21 -5.76
CA GLY A 138 0.63 -2.78 -6.02
C GLY A 138 1.35 -2.28 -7.28
N GLY A 139 0.89 -1.24 -7.89
CA GLY A 139 1.48 -0.70 -9.12
C GLY A 139 2.94 -0.32 -8.91
N ILE A 140 3.76 -0.45 -9.95
CA ILE A 140 5.07 0.19 -9.97
C ILE A 140 4.83 1.68 -9.96
N SER A 141 5.39 2.38 -8.98
CA SER A 141 5.39 3.84 -9.02
C SER A 141 6.22 4.32 -10.21
N GLU A 142 5.94 5.50 -10.70
CA GLU A 142 6.68 6.10 -11.82
C GLU A 142 8.18 6.29 -11.53
N VAL A 143 8.57 6.24 -10.27
CA VAL A 143 9.96 6.31 -9.82
C VAL A 143 10.56 4.93 -9.54
N GLY A 144 9.85 3.84 -9.86
CA GLY A 144 10.32 2.46 -9.83
C GLY A 144 10.43 1.82 -8.47
N ILE A 145 9.95 2.49 -7.43
CA ILE A 145 9.74 1.85 -6.14
C ILE A 145 8.40 1.15 -6.21
N LEU A 146 8.37 -0.12 -5.83
CA LEU A 146 7.14 -0.89 -5.83
C LEU A 146 6.19 -0.36 -4.78
N ASN A 147 4.95 -0.14 -5.19
CA ASN A 147 3.92 0.31 -4.29
C ASN A 147 3.29 -0.87 -3.55
N VAL A 148 3.21 -0.75 -2.24
CA VAL A 148 2.41 -1.63 -1.38
C VAL A 148 1.08 -0.94 -1.11
N ASN A 149 0.01 -1.33 -1.80
CA ASN A 149 -1.32 -0.73 -1.61
C ASN A 149 -1.93 -1.08 -0.25
N GLN A 150 -1.84 -2.34 0.15
CA GLN A 150 -2.22 -2.85 1.46
C GLN A 150 -1.06 -3.69 1.99
N GLY A 151 -0.73 -3.55 3.24
CA GLY A 151 0.40 -4.27 3.79
C GLY A 151 0.40 -4.33 5.31
N VAL A 152 1.28 -5.20 5.79
CA VAL A 152 1.58 -5.34 7.21
C VAL A 152 3.02 -4.91 7.44
N LEU A 153 3.24 -4.10 8.46
CA LEU A 153 4.60 -3.67 8.83
C LEU A 153 4.78 -3.65 10.35
N ARG A 154 6.04 -3.54 10.76
CA ARG A 154 6.38 -3.37 12.17
C ARG A 154 5.88 -2.03 12.66
N THR A 155 5.13 -2.01 13.74
CA THR A 155 4.58 -0.77 14.31
C THR A 155 5.67 0.23 14.68
N GLU A 156 6.80 -0.24 15.20
CA GLU A 156 7.94 0.61 15.53
C GLU A 156 8.52 1.36 14.32
N ILE A 157 8.56 0.69 13.13
CA ILE A 157 9.01 1.33 11.89
C ILE A 157 8.01 2.40 11.47
N LEU A 158 6.71 2.07 11.45
CA LEU A 158 5.66 3.02 11.08
C LEU A 158 5.70 4.26 11.97
N GLN A 159 5.78 4.08 13.28
CA GLN A 159 5.80 5.19 14.24
C GLN A 159 7.07 6.03 14.13
N ARG A 160 8.24 5.41 13.93
CA ARG A 160 9.51 6.12 13.70
C ARG A 160 9.47 6.96 12.43
N LEU A 161 8.78 6.48 11.37
CA LEU A 161 8.59 7.21 10.13
C LEU A 161 7.47 8.27 10.21
N GLY A 162 6.73 8.34 11.31
CA GLY A 162 5.64 9.29 11.50
C GLY A 162 4.34 8.95 10.77
N GLY A 163 4.14 7.66 10.42
CA GLY A 163 2.93 7.21 9.72
C GLY A 163 2.91 7.58 8.23
N PHE A 164 1.74 7.86 7.68
CA PHE A 164 1.57 8.39 6.32
C PHE A 164 1.99 9.86 6.23
N SER A 165 2.55 10.26 5.11
CA SER A 165 2.88 11.66 4.84
C SER A 165 1.61 12.45 4.52
N GLU A 166 1.26 13.42 5.37
CA GLU A 166 0.01 14.19 5.27
C GLU A 166 -0.02 15.10 4.03
N GLU A 167 1.13 15.40 3.44
CA GLU A 167 1.22 16.17 2.20
C GLU A 167 0.51 15.47 1.01
N PHE A 168 0.41 14.12 1.05
CA PHE A 168 -0.28 13.33 0.04
C PHE A 168 -1.78 13.20 0.28
N MET A 169 -2.27 13.53 1.45
CA MET A 169 -3.69 13.48 1.88
C MET A 169 -4.35 12.10 1.68
N ASP A 170 -4.82 11.79 0.45
CA ASP A 170 -5.57 10.58 0.12
C ASP A 170 -4.87 9.70 -0.95
N TYR A 171 -3.93 10.24 -1.73
CA TYR A 171 -3.28 9.52 -2.82
C TYR A 171 -1.77 9.66 -2.76
N GLY A 172 -1.06 8.59 -3.06
CA GLY A 172 0.39 8.58 -2.99
C GLY A 172 0.93 8.31 -1.58
N ILE A 173 0.06 8.14 -0.60
CA ILE A 173 0.43 7.78 0.78
C ILE A 173 1.11 6.42 0.85
N ASP A 174 0.60 5.44 0.09
CA ASP A 174 1.14 4.08 0.05
C ASP A 174 2.52 4.02 -0.63
N PRO A 175 2.73 4.58 -1.85
CA PRO A 175 4.06 4.60 -2.45
C PRO A 175 5.06 5.43 -1.64
N ASP A 176 4.64 6.52 -1.00
CA ASP A 176 5.51 7.31 -0.13
C ASP A 176 5.93 6.51 1.11
N LEU A 177 5.00 5.86 1.79
CA LEU A 177 5.33 5.00 2.93
C LEU A 177 6.25 3.85 2.51
N THR A 178 5.95 3.19 1.38
CA THR A 178 6.78 2.11 0.83
C THR A 178 8.22 2.59 0.59
N ALA A 179 8.39 3.77 -0.02
CA ALA A 179 9.70 4.37 -0.25
C ALA A 179 10.43 4.65 1.08
N ARG A 180 9.75 5.24 2.06
CA ARG A 180 10.35 5.57 3.36
C ARG A 180 10.75 4.34 4.16
N VAL A 181 9.98 3.26 4.10
CA VAL A 181 10.36 1.98 4.72
C VAL A 181 11.61 1.41 4.06
N LEU A 182 11.65 1.39 2.71
CA LEU A 182 12.83 0.95 1.97
C LEU A 182 14.08 1.76 2.33
N TYR A 183 13.95 3.09 2.32
CA TYR A 183 15.06 3.99 2.62
C TYR A 183 15.46 4.02 4.10
N SER A 184 14.63 3.50 4.99
CA SER A 184 15.01 3.30 6.39
C SER A 184 15.84 2.02 6.63
N GLY A 185 16.19 1.29 5.58
CA GLY A 185 17.10 0.15 5.65
C GLY A 185 16.40 -1.21 5.72
N HIS A 186 15.13 -1.30 5.30
CA HIS A 186 14.37 -2.53 5.41
C HIS A 186 13.96 -3.06 4.04
N ASP A 187 13.97 -4.38 3.92
CA ASP A 187 13.48 -5.07 2.74
C ASP A 187 11.96 -4.98 2.65
N ILE A 188 11.44 -4.93 1.42
CA ILE A 188 10.02 -5.01 1.10
C ILE A 188 9.76 -6.35 0.40
N VAL A 189 8.79 -7.10 0.91
CA VAL A 189 8.41 -8.41 0.36
C VAL A 189 6.89 -8.47 0.12
N TYR A 190 6.42 -9.53 -0.55
CA TYR A 190 4.99 -9.72 -0.82
C TYR A 190 4.57 -11.17 -0.60
N THR A 191 3.32 -11.36 -0.17
CA THR A 191 2.72 -12.69 -0.08
C THR A 191 2.65 -13.33 -1.48
N LYS A 192 2.91 -14.63 -1.58
CA LYS A 192 2.79 -15.39 -2.86
C LYS A 192 1.35 -15.58 -3.28
N ASP A 193 0.51 -15.90 -2.31
CA ASP A 193 -0.89 -16.15 -2.55
C ASP A 193 -1.72 -14.89 -2.35
N VAL A 194 -2.89 -14.85 -2.96
CA VAL A 194 -3.84 -13.75 -2.79
C VAL A 194 -4.21 -13.65 -1.32
N ALA A 195 -4.11 -12.45 -0.78
CA ALA A 195 -4.44 -12.13 0.60
C ALA A 195 -5.63 -11.17 0.70
N ILE A 196 -5.90 -10.43 -0.39
CA ILE A 196 -6.96 -9.43 -0.45
C ILE A 196 -7.76 -9.59 -1.75
N LEU A 197 -9.08 -9.68 -1.63
CA LEU A 197 -10.00 -9.43 -2.73
C LEU A 197 -10.44 -7.97 -2.64
N HIS A 198 -10.30 -7.22 -3.74
CA HIS A 198 -10.55 -5.79 -3.77
C HIS A 198 -11.74 -5.47 -4.65
N TRP A 199 -12.76 -4.86 -4.09
CA TRP A 199 -14.02 -4.50 -4.74
C TRP A 199 -14.02 -3.01 -5.13
N ARG A 200 -12.99 -2.61 -5.88
CA ARG A 200 -12.83 -1.21 -6.29
C ARG A 200 -14.05 -0.70 -7.03
N ASP A 201 -14.63 0.37 -6.51
CA ASP A 201 -15.65 1.12 -7.23
C ASP A 201 -14.98 2.00 -8.30
N TRP A 202 -15.33 1.76 -9.56
CA TRP A 202 -14.83 2.54 -10.70
C TRP A 202 -15.61 3.82 -10.92
N GLY A 203 -16.78 3.98 -10.26
CA GLY A 203 -17.61 5.18 -10.30
C GLY A 203 -18.16 5.52 -11.68
N GLU A 204 -18.94 6.59 -11.73
CA GLU A 204 -19.36 7.21 -12.99
C GLU A 204 -18.20 7.97 -13.66
N ALA A 205 -18.29 8.20 -14.97
CA ALA A 205 -17.21 8.81 -15.77
C ALA A 205 -16.76 10.18 -15.26
N GLU A 206 -17.64 10.95 -14.63
CA GLU A 206 -17.30 12.26 -14.06
C GLU A 206 -16.52 12.13 -12.76
N VAL A 207 -16.94 11.23 -11.88
CA VAL A 207 -16.22 10.89 -10.63
C VAL A 207 -14.83 10.36 -10.94
N LEU A 208 -14.73 9.49 -11.94
CA LEU A 208 -13.46 8.94 -12.42
C LEU A 208 -12.51 10.03 -12.92
N ARG A 209 -13.02 11.03 -13.70
CA ARG A 209 -12.19 12.15 -14.18
C ARG A 209 -11.66 13.01 -13.05
N ALA A 210 -12.49 13.35 -12.07
CA ALA A 210 -12.09 14.11 -10.89
C ALA A 210 -11.03 13.35 -10.07
N GLN A 211 -11.21 12.06 -9.94
CA GLN A 211 -10.27 11.16 -9.26
C GLN A 211 -8.92 11.08 -10.00
N MET A 212 -8.95 10.98 -11.33
CA MET A 212 -7.73 10.98 -12.15
C MET A 212 -6.95 12.29 -12.05
N ALA A 213 -7.64 13.45 -12.07
CA ALA A 213 -7.00 14.75 -11.90
C ALA A 213 -6.31 14.87 -10.52
N LYS A 214 -6.96 14.36 -9.49
CA LYS A 214 -6.40 14.30 -8.14
C LYS A 214 -5.17 13.38 -8.08
N GLN A 215 -5.24 12.21 -8.71
CA GLN A 215 -4.11 11.29 -8.81
C GLN A 215 -2.90 11.92 -9.52
N GLU A 216 -3.10 12.66 -10.60
CA GLU A 216 -1.99 13.30 -11.33
C GLU A 216 -1.27 14.36 -10.47
N ARG A 217 -2.00 15.10 -9.63
CA ARG A 217 -1.39 16.03 -8.66
C ARG A 217 -0.45 15.31 -7.69
N TYR A 218 -0.89 14.19 -7.13
CA TYR A 218 -0.08 13.44 -6.17
C TYR A 218 1.08 12.67 -6.83
N LYS A 219 0.90 12.22 -8.07
CA LYS A 219 2.01 11.68 -8.87
C LYS A 219 3.07 12.74 -9.15
N ALA A 220 2.66 14.00 -9.39
CA ALA A 220 3.61 15.11 -9.58
C ALA A 220 4.43 15.36 -8.30
N LEU A 221 3.77 15.43 -7.14
CA LEU A 221 4.42 15.57 -5.84
C LEU A 221 5.39 14.41 -5.55
N TYR A 222 4.95 13.17 -5.81
CA TYR A 222 5.79 11.99 -5.63
C TYR A 222 7.03 12.01 -6.55
N ARG A 223 6.87 12.43 -7.80
CA ARG A 223 7.98 12.63 -8.74
C ARG A 223 8.95 13.71 -8.26
N GLU A 224 8.44 14.84 -7.79
CA GLU A 224 9.26 15.91 -7.23
C GLU A 224 10.10 15.42 -6.05
N LYS A 225 9.50 14.63 -5.17
CA LYS A 225 10.15 14.10 -3.97
C LYS A 225 11.23 13.05 -4.28
N TYR A 226 11.00 12.16 -5.25
CA TYR A 226 11.84 10.98 -5.46
C TYR A 226 12.56 10.91 -6.82
N LEU A 227 12.09 11.64 -7.86
CA LEU A 227 12.61 11.51 -9.23
C LEU A 227 14.07 11.97 -9.38
N ARG A 228 14.51 12.97 -8.63
CA ARG A 228 15.88 13.47 -8.67
C ARG A 228 16.90 12.38 -8.38
N ASP A 229 16.56 11.53 -7.48
CA ASP A 229 17.41 10.49 -6.95
C ASP A 229 17.58 9.35 -7.94
N GLU A 230 16.55 9.12 -8.74
CA GLU A 230 16.59 8.13 -9.80
C GLU A 230 17.40 8.59 -11.02
N ALA A 231 17.31 9.86 -11.37
CA ALA A 231 18.13 10.42 -12.44
C ALA A 231 19.63 10.31 -12.14
N GLN A 232 20.01 10.47 -10.87
CA GLN A 232 21.39 10.23 -10.41
C GLN A 232 21.76 8.75 -10.44
N ARG A 233 20.86 7.87 -10.03
CA ARG A 233 21.07 6.41 -10.01
C ARG A 233 21.29 5.80 -11.40
N TYR A 234 20.70 6.39 -12.45
CA TYR A 234 20.81 5.90 -13.84
C TYR A 234 21.82 6.66 -14.68
N GLY A 235 22.56 7.59 -14.09
CA GLY A 235 23.67 8.31 -14.77
C GLY A 235 23.28 9.19 -15.95
N SER A 236 22.02 9.20 -16.37
CA SER A 236 21.55 10.01 -17.49
C SER A 236 20.05 10.30 -17.41
N TRP A 237 19.72 11.53 -17.05
CA TRP A 237 18.36 12.06 -17.11
C TRP A 237 17.72 12.00 -18.51
N VAL A 238 18.55 12.12 -19.56
CA VAL A 238 18.13 12.02 -20.97
C VAL A 238 17.64 10.59 -21.27
N LEU A 239 18.41 9.57 -20.87
CA LEU A 239 18.04 8.17 -21.06
C LEU A 239 16.75 7.85 -20.31
N PHE A 240 16.61 8.32 -19.07
CA PHE A 240 15.41 8.13 -18.27
C PHE A 240 14.17 8.75 -18.93
N ARG A 241 14.25 9.98 -19.46
CA ARG A 241 13.14 10.62 -20.18
C ARG A 241 12.82 9.93 -21.49
N PHE A 242 13.82 9.48 -22.23
CA PHE A 242 13.64 8.76 -23.48
C PHE A 242 12.93 7.42 -23.24
N VAL A 243 13.41 6.61 -22.31
CA VAL A 243 12.81 5.30 -21.97
C VAL A 243 11.42 5.48 -21.35
N GLY A 244 11.22 6.50 -20.53
CA GLY A 244 9.89 6.85 -19.97
C GLY A 244 8.90 7.35 -21.04
N GLY A 245 9.38 8.08 -22.04
CA GLY A 245 8.60 8.50 -23.22
C GLY A 245 8.14 7.30 -24.04
N THR A 246 9.07 6.42 -24.37
CA THR A 246 8.80 5.19 -25.14
C THR A 246 7.80 4.27 -24.41
N LYS A 247 7.95 4.08 -23.10
CA LYS A 247 6.97 3.35 -22.26
C LYS A 247 5.57 3.93 -22.41
N ARG A 248 5.41 5.26 -22.30
CA ARG A 248 4.10 5.92 -22.40
C ARG A 248 3.45 5.69 -23.77
N VAL A 249 4.23 5.75 -24.84
CA VAL A 249 3.76 5.46 -26.21
C VAL A 249 3.30 4.02 -26.31
N LEU A 250 4.11 3.05 -25.87
CA LEU A 250 3.78 1.64 -25.91
C LEU A 250 2.54 1.29 -25.07
N ILE A 251 2.38 1.88 -23.89
CA ILE A 251 1.18 1.71 -23.07
C ILE A 251 -0.05 2.28 -23.78
N ARG A 252 0.02 3.47 -24.39
CA ARG A 252 -1.10 4.02 -25.17
C ARG A 252 -1.45 3.13 -26.36
N PHE A 253 -0.48 2.58 -27.05
CA PHE A 253 -0.72 1.63 -28.14
C PHE A 253 -1.36 0.31 -27.66
N SER A 254 -0.99 -0.18 -26.49
CA SER A 254 -1.60 -1.37 -25.91
C SER A 254 -3.10 -1.22 -25.64
N TRP A 255 -3.51 -0.03 -25.23
CA TRP A 255 -4.93 0.31 -25.02
C TRP A 255 -5.74 0.29 -26.33
N LEU A 256 -5.13 0.71 -27.44
CA LEU A 256 -5.75 0.66 -28.76
C LEU A 256 -5.91 -0.77 -29.30
N LEU A 257 -5.03 -1.69 -28.87
CA LEU A 257 -5.01 -3.08 -29.31
C LEU A 257 -5.69 -4.05 -28.32
N GLY A 258 -6.33 -3.54 -27.26
CA GLY A 258 -7.15 -4.33 -26.34
C GLY A 258 -6.37 -5.31 -25.45
N GLY A 259 -5.09 -5.07 -25.17
CA GLY A 259 -4.25 -6.09 -24.55
C GLY A 259 -3.50 -5.70 -23.28
N SER A 260 -3.92 -6.28 -22.16
CA SER A 260 -3.15 -6.28 -20.88
C SER A 260 -1.75 -6.93 -21.02
N ARG A 261 -1.56 -7.83 -21.98
CA ARG A 261 -0.26 -8.48 -22.26
C ARG A 261 0.79 -7.51 -22.81
N ILE A 262 0.40 -6.60 -23.71
CA ILE A 262 1.31 -5.63 -24.32
C ILE A 262 1.70 -4.55 -23.28
N GLU A 263 0.76 -4.14 -22.44
CA GLU A 263 1.05 -3.23 -21.34
C GLU A 263 2.06 -3.83 -20.36
N ARG A 264 1.88 -5.11 -20.00
CA ARG A 264 2.78 -5.85 -19.12
C ARG A 264 4.17 -5.93 -19.73
N TRP A 265 4.27 -6.36 -21.00
CA TRP A 265 5.53 -6.41 -21.74
C TRP A 265 6.23 -5.04 -21.80
N ALA A 266 5.50 -3.96 -22.04
CA ALA A 266 6.07 -2.61 -22.07
C ALA A 266 6.62 -2.17 -20.70
N ARG A 267 5.97 -2.55 -19.60
CA ARG A 267 6.43 -2.31 -18.24
C ARG A 267 7.69 -3.11 -17.91
N ASP A 268 7.70 -4.39 -18.28
CA ASP A 268 8.83 -5.30 -18.06
C ASP A 268 10.05 -4.82 -18.84
N TRP A 269 9.87 -4.46 -20.10
CA TRP A 269 10.93 -3.91 -20.94
C TRP A 269 11.52 -2.62 -20.36
N TYR A 270 10.66 -1.71 -19.88
CA TYR A 270 11.08 -0.49 -19.20
C TYR A 270 11.93 -0.79 -17.95
N ASN A 271 11.51 -1.75 -17.15
CA ASN A 271 12.22 -2.14 -15.93
C ASN A 271 13.56 -2.82 -16.24
N ILE A 272 13.60 -3.66 -17.27
CA ILE A 272 14.84 -4.31 -17.73
C ILE A 272 15.87 -3.27 -18.16
N ILE A 273 15.47 -2.30 -19.01
CA ILE A 273 16.41 -1.27 -19.53
C ILE A 273 16.94 -0.39 -18.42
N LEU A 274 16.14 -0.09 -17.41
CA LEU A 274 16.57 0.71 -16.28
C LEU A 274 17.28 -0.11 -15.19
N GLY A 275 17.60 -1.38 -15.44
CA GLY A 275 18.18 -2.27 -14.43
C GLY A 275 17.23 -2.59 -13.27
N ARG A 276 15.93 -2.32 -13.46
CA ARG A 276 14.86 -2.58 -12.51
C ARG A 276 14.13 -3.82 -12.93
N TYR A 277 14.74 -4.95 -12.72
CA TYR A 277 14.08 -6.20 -13.02
C TYR A 277 12.97 -6.45 -12.01
N ILE A 278 11.74 -6.13 -12.40
CA ILE A 278 10.55 -6.65 -11.77
C ILE A 278 9.97 -7.64 -12.75
N SER A 279 10.29 -8.86 -12.49
CA SER A 279 9.70 -9.99 -13.17
C SER A 279 8.18 -9.96 -13.00
N PRO A 280 7.40 -10.46 -13.97
CA PRO A 280 6.04 -10.88 -13.71
C PRO A 280 6.00 -11.72 -12.44
N LEU A 281 4.90 -11.61 -11.66
CA LEU A 281 4.75 -12.31 -10.37
C LEU A 281 5.25 -13.75 -10.38
N ASP A 282 5.04 -14.46 -11.53
CA ASP A 282 5.42 -15.85 -11.71
C ASP A 282 6.91 -16.07 -11.96
N SER A 283 7.66 -15.04 -12.29
CA SER A 283 9.10 -15.09 -12.56
C SER A 283 9.95 -14.41 -11.47
N LEU A 284 9.34 -13.81 -10.45
CA LEU A 284 10.06 -13.36 -9.27
C LEU A 284 10.70 -14.60 -8.63
N ARG A 285 12.03 -14.62 -8.58
CA ARG A 285 12.74 -15.70 -7.89
C ARG A 285 12.18 -15.81 -6.50
N SER A 286 11.54 -16.93 -6.24
CA SER A 286 11.12 -17.32 -4.91
C SER A 286 12.38 -17.46 -4.06
N VAL A 287 12.65 -16.44 -3.25
CA VAL A 287 13.74 -16.47 -2.27
C VAL A 287 13.31 -17.32 -1.08
N ASP A 288 12.00 -17.43 -0.89
CA ASP A 288 11.37 -18.18 0.18
C ASP A 288 10.12 -18.91 -0.34
N LYS A 289 9.61 -19.87 0.43
CA LYS A 289 8.39 -20.61 0.08
C LYS A 289 7.12 -19.76 0.24
N GLU A 290 7.15 -18.74 1.10
CA GLU A 290 5.98 -17.98 1.52
C GLU A 290 5.89 -16.57 0.91
N TYR A 291 7.01 -15.99 0.43
CA TYR A 291 7.02 -14.63 -0.08
C TYR A 291 7.93 -14.42 -1.28
N HIS A 292 7.69 -13.33 -1.99
CA HIS A 292 8.54 -12.79 -3.03
C HIS A 292 9.33 -11.60 -2.48
N LEU A 293 10.65 -11.64 -2.60
CA LEU A 293 11.48 -10.45 -2.36
C LEU A 293 11.31 -9.50 -3.55
N LEU A 294 10.74 -8.34 -3.31
CA LEU A 294 10.52 -7.35 -4.35
C LEU A 294 11.63 -6.32 -4.42
N GLN A 295 12.04 -5.83 -3.27
CA GLN A 295 13.05 -4.81 -3.23
C GLN A 295 13.91 -5.00 -1.99
N ARG A 296 15.20 -5.19 -2.24
CA ARG A 296 16.21 -5.22 -1.19
C ARG A 296 16.75 -3.82 -1.00
N CYS A 297 16.86 -3.40 0.25
CA CYS A 297 17.56 -2.19 0.56
C CYS A 297 19.07 -2.40 0.46
N ASP A 298 19.73 -1.64 -0.40
CA ASP A 298 21.18 -1.58 -0.41
C ASP A 298 21.70 -0.48 0.54
N ARG A 299 22.89 -0.70 1.08
CA ARG A 299 23.50 0.17 2.10
C ARG A 299 23.77 1.59 1.58
N GLU A 300 24.17 1.72 0.33
CA GLU A 300 24.46 3.00 -0.30
C GLU A 300 23.19 3.86 -0.44
N THR A 301 22.08 3.21 -0.81
CA THR A 301 20.74 3.83 -0.86
C THR A 301 20.31 4.31 0.53
N VAL A 302 20.54 3.52 1.58
CA VAL A 302 20.19 3.90 2.97
C VAL A 302 20.95 5.14 3.41
N GLU A 303 22.26 5.15 3.25
CA GLU A 303 23.13 6.26 3.65
C GLU A 303 22.76 7.56 2.93
N TYR A 304 22.43 7.46 1.65
CA TYR A 304 22.00 8.60 0.85
C TYR A 304 20.67 9.19 1.34
N TYR A 305 19.68 8.37 1.64
CA TYR A 305 18.36 8.83 2.06
C TYR A 305 18.22 9.11 3.55
N ALA A 306 19.02 8.48 4.40
CA ALA A 306 19.04 8.77 5.84
C ALA A 306 19.34 10.25 6.11
N SER A 307 20.23 10.85 5.33
CA SER A 307 20.55 12.27 5.42
C SER A 307 19.41 13.21 5.00
N ARG A 308 18.44 12.72 4.20
CA ARG A 308 17.32 13.51 3.66
C ARG A 308 16.02 13.35 4.45
N LEU A 309 15.75 12.13 4.94
CA LEU A 309 14.55 11.87 5.76
C LEU A 309 14.59 12.62 7.11
N HIS A 310 15.77 12.99 7.58
CA HIS A 310 15.98 13.74 8.82
C HIS A 310 16.12 15.25 8.63
N ARG A 311 16.17 15.75 7.41
CA ARG A 311 16.07 17.19 7.15
C ARG A 311 14.60 17.60 7.20
N LYS A 312 14.11 17.86 8.41
CA LYS A 312 12.97 18.75 8.62
C LYS A 312 13.53 20.16 8.46
N ASP A 313 13.34 20.78 7.30
CA ASP A 313 13.39 22.20 7.17
C ASP A 313 12.05 22.80 7.58
#